data_d06e99acecd0107eec9c7588f68f8fa3
#
_entry.id   d06e99acecd0107eec9c7588f68f8fa3
#
_cell.length_a   1.000
_cell.length_b   1.000
_cell.length_c   1.000
_cell.angle_alpha   90.00
_cell.angle_beta   90.00
_cell.angle_gamma   90.00
#
_symmetry.space_group_name_H-M   'P 1'
#
loop_
_entity.id
_entity.type
_entity.pdbx_description
1 polymer ?
#
loop_
_entity_poly.entity_id
_entity_poly.type
_entity_poly.pdbx_seq_one_letter_code
_entity_poly.pdbx_strand_id
1 'polypeptide(L)'
;MIKPLILVTAPVQTRSGYGNHARDICRALIESDKYDVAIQSVPWGNTPLNALDPNDPSHKEIEKRILRQPQLPKQPELHLHIVIPNEFKQFGQKNIGMTAGIESTIPPAEWINGCNRMDKVIFTSEFSKKGFTDIKFDQLDKNTKQKVGEIRLERPSEVLFEGADANVYKETNQFSDRMKNEFSKINEDFCYLFVGHWLQGNLGEDRKDIGMMIKTFLISFKDMKNPPALILKTSGASFSVMDRVEMKKKIQQIKDTVKAEKLPNIYLLHGDLTDEEMNEMYNHPKVKAHLSFTHGEGFGRPLLEASFSGKPIIAPISTGQADFLDKEYTIEIPHIMTKVSPNAFPKEYTTADSQWSTVKYGAASVLMTDVFKNYDKYKIRGKKQMIVNRENFSFEAMKTKLIDMVEGMLSEIPKQVELKLPTLKKEPTKLKLPKLKKG
;
A
#
# COMPACT_ATOMS: atom_id res chain seq x y z
N MET A 1 13.82 4.44 -31.99
CA MET A 1 14.76 4.55 -30.85
C MET A 1 14.61 3.29 -30.00
N ILE A 2 15.69 2.78 -29.43
CA ILE A 2 15.64 1.64 -28.50
C ILE A 2 15.06 2.17 -27.19
N LYS A 3 14.01 1.52 -26.67
CA LYS A 3 13.40 1.90 -25.39
C LYS A 3 14.38 1.61 -24.23
N PRO A 4 14.45 2.47 -23.19
CA PRO A 4 15.19 2.15 -21.98
C PRO A 4 14.64 0.90 -21.31
N LEU A 5 15.52 0.03 -20.82
CA LEU A 5 15.13 -1.15 -20.03
C LEU A 5 14.94 -0.75 -18.57
N ILE A 6 13.75 -1.00 -18.05
CA ILE A 6 13.42 -0.81 -16.63
C ILE A 6 13.21 -2.18 -15.99
N LEU A 7 13.98 -2.48 -14.95
CA LEU A 7 13.73 -3.63 -14.08
C LEU A 7 12.86 -3.19 -12.90
N VAL A 8 11.75 -3.89 -12.69
CA VAL A 8 10.93 -3.73 -11.48
C VAL A 8 11.07 -4.98 -10.63
N THR A 9 11.67 -4.87 -9.45
CA THR A 9 11.72 -5.95 -8.44
C THR A 9 10.66 -5.68 -7.39
N ALA A 10 9.60 -6.51 -7.33
CA ALA A 10 8.43 -6.22 -6.53
C ALA A 10 7.55 -7.46 -6.27
N PRO A 11 6.71 -7.49 -5.22
CA PRO A 11 5.82 -8.62 -4.92
C PRO A 11 4.54 -8.60 -5.78
N VAL A 12 4.66 -8.49 -7.10
CA VAL A 12 3.53 -8.30 -8.04
C VAL A 12 2.49 -9.42 -8.01
N GLN A 13 2.88 -10.64 -7.65
CA GLN A 13 2.00 -11.81 -7.60
C GLN A 13 1.27 -11.97 -6.26
N THR A 14 1.50 -11.09 -5.27
CA THR A 14 0.97 -11.26 -3.92
C THR A 14 -0.31 -10.47 -3.68
N ARG A 15 -1.19 -11.03 -2.83
CA ARG A 15 -2.40 -10.34 -2.36
C ARG A 15 -2.12 -9.47 -1.14
N SER A 16 -1.29 -8.46 -1.32
CA SER A 16 -0.87 -7.51 -0.28
C SER A 16 -0.99 -6.07 -0.77
N GLY A 17 -0.95 -5.09 0.14
CA GLY A 17 -0.89 -3.67 -0.22
C GLY A 17 0.31 -3.37 -1.13
N TYR A 18 1.50 -3.90 -0.79
CA TYR A 18 2.68 -3.80 -1.64
C TYR A 18 2.48 -4.45 -3.01
N GLY A 19 1.81 -5.60 -3.07
CA GLY A 19 1.49 -6.28 -4.33
C GLY A 19 0.55 -5.44 -5.21
N ASN A 20 -0.48 -4.84 -4.63
CA ASN A 20 -1.40 -3.95 -5.35
C ASN A 20 -0.65 -2.73 -5.91
N HIS A 21 0.11 -2.04 -5.07
CA HIS A 21 0.92 -0.89 -5.49
C HIS A 21 1.93 -1.27 -6.58
N ALA A 22 2.61 -2.41 -6.42
CA ALA A 22 3.56 -2.91 -7.41
C ALA A 22 2.90 -3.19 -8.77
N ARG A 23 1.68 -3.75 -8.79
CA ARG A 23 0.92 -3.95 -10.04
C ARG A 23 0.55 -2.64 -10.70
N ASP A 24 0.13 -1.63 -9.94
CA ASP A 24 -0.19 -0.31 -10.47
C ASP A 24 1.05 0.37 -11.07
N ILE A 25 2.19 0.29 -10.40
CA ILE A 25 3.47 0.80 -10.94
C ILE A 25 3.85 0.10 -12.23
N CYS A 26 3.81 -1.25 -12.26
CA CYS A 26 4.09 -2.02 -13.47
C CYS A 26 3.12 -1.66 -14.61
N ARG A 27 1.82 -1.60 -14.32
CA ARG A 27 0.79 -1.21 -15.28
C ARG A 27 1.05 0.19 -15.85
N ALA A 28 1.34 1.17 -15.00
CA ALA A 28 1.62 2.54 -15.40
C ALA A 28 2.83 2.63 -16.37
N LEU A 29 3.90 1.91 -16.06
CA LEU A 29 5.09 1.84 -16.92
C LEU A 29 4.80 1.16 -18.26
N ILE A 30 4.08 0.04 -18.26
CA ILE A 30 3.72 -0.73 -19.45
C ILE A 30 2.79 0.07 -20.36
N GLU A 31 1.72 0.66 -19.80
CA GLU A 31 0.74 1.46 -20.55
C GLU A 31 1.34 2.73 -21.17
N SER A 32 2.42 3.26 -20.58
CA SER A 32 3.09 4.43 -21.15
C SER A 32 3.73 4.16 -22.50
N ASP A 33 4.01 2.89 -22.81
CA ASP A 33 4.71 2.41 -24.00
C ASP A 33 6.08 3.06 -24.26
N LYS A 34 6.66 3.73 -23.24
CA LYS A 34 7.95 4.42 -23.34
C LYS A 34 9.15 3.54 -23.03
N TYR A 35 8.94 2.43 -22.33
CA TYR A 35 9.97 1.60 -21.72
C TYR A 35 9.86 0.13 -22.14
N ASP A 36 10.99 -0.58 -22.12
CA ASP A 36 11.03 -2.02 -22.05
C ASP A 36 11.04 -2.42 -20.58
N VAL A 37 9.98 -3.12 -20.12
CA VAL A 37 9.77 -3.42 -18.72
C VAL A 37 10.01 -4.90 -18.45
N ALA A 38 10.95 -5.21 -17.58
CA ALA A 38 11.20 -6.55 -17.03
C ALA A 38 10.81 -6.58 -15.55
N ILE A 39 10.20 -7.68 -15.10
CA ILE A 39 9.68 -7.79 -13.73
C ILE A 39 10.32 -8.97 -13.03
N GLN A 40 10.96 -8.73 -11.90
CA GLN A 40 11.42 -9.76 -10.97
C GLN A 40 10.42 -9.85 -9.82
N SER A 41 9.55 -10.88 -9.85
CA SER A 41 8.59 -11.09 -8.77
C SER A 41 9.30 -11.63 -7.52
N VAL A 42 8.98 -11.06 -6.36
CA VAL A 42 9.48 -11.51 -5.05
C VAL A 42 8.30 -11.86 -4.13
N PRO A 43 8.49 -12.76 -3.14
CA PRO A 43 7.46 -13.07 -2.16
C PRO A 43 7.23 -11.89 -1.21
N TRP A 44 6.10 -11.92 -0.49
CA TRP A 44 5.77 -10.98 0.58
C TRP A 44 5.30 -11.78 1.81
N GLY A 45 6.24 -12.08 2.69
CA GLY A 45 5.99 -12.97 3.83
C GLY A 45 5.33 -14.29 3.39
N ASN A 46 4.25 -14.68 4.06
CA ASN A 46 3.48 -15.89 3.75
C ASN A 46 2.26 -15.62 2.83
N THR A 47 2.20 -14.46 2.19
CA THR A 47 1.08 -14.09 1.32
C THR A 47 1.04 -14.98 0.06
N PRO A 48 -0.13 -15.51 -0.34
CA PRO A 48 -0.27 -16.33 -1.55
C PRO A 48 0.15 -15.57 -2.82
N LEU A 49 0.79 -16.30 -3.75
CA LEU A 49 1.27 -15.79 -5.05
C LEU A 49 0.21 -15.97 -6.17
N ASN A 50 -1.04 -15.65 -5.91
CA ASN A 50 -2.16 -15.88 -6.82
C ASN A 50 -2.98 -14.60 -7.09
N ALA A 51 -2.34 -13.43 -7.03
CA ALA A 51 -3.03 -12.17 -7.20
C ALA A 51 -3.27 -11.76 -8.67
N LEU A 52 -2.50 -12.33 -9.62
CA LEU A 52 -2.70 -12.05 -11.03
C LEU A 52 -3.91 -12.82 -11.56
N ASP A 53 -4.93 -12.11 -12.04
CA ASP A 53 -6.09 -12.70 -12.69
C ASP A 53 -5.77 -12.98 -14.15
N PRO A 54 -5.87 -14.24 -14.63
CA PRO A 54 -5.62 -14.59 -16.02
C PRO A 54 -6.66 -14.03 -17.01
N ASN A 55 -7.76 -13.46 -16.52
CA ASN A 55 -8.77 -12.82 -17.36
C ASN A 55 -8.57 -11.31 -17.51
N ASP A 56 -7.82 -10.68 -16.59
CA ASP A 56 -7.51 -9.26 -16.64
C ASP A 56 -6.42 -8.98 -17.68
N PRO A 57 -6.67 -8.13 -18.68
CA PRO A 57 -5.68 -7.77 -19.69
C PRO A 57 -4.40 -7.15 -19.13
N SER A 58 -4.51 -6.31 -18.08
CA SER A 58 -3.37 -5.66 -17.46
C SER A 58 -2.50 -6.66 -16.70
N HIS A 59 -3.10 -7.62 -16.01
CA HIS A 59 -2.40 -8.70 -15.33
C HIS A 59 -1.68 -9.62 -16.31
N LYS A 60 -2.27 -9.91 -17.49
CA LYS A 60 -1.59 -10.65 -18.57
C LYS A 60 -0.33 -9.94 -19.06
N GLU A 61 -0.38 -8.61 -19.20
CA GLU A 61 0.79 -7.84 -19.63
C GLU A 61 1.90 -7.81 -18.56
N ILE A 62 1.53 -7.81 -17.27
CA ILE A 62 2.48 -7.98 -16.18
C ILE A 62 3.08 -9.39 -16.21
N GLU A 63 2.26 -10.44 -16.34
CA GLU A 63 2.69 -11.84 -16.32
C GLU A 63 3.69 -12.15 -17.44
N LYS A 64 3.46 -11.65 -18.66
CA LYS A 64 4.37 -11.78 -19.81
C LYS A 64 5.77 -11.24 -19.54
N ARG A 65 5.91 -10.26 -18.65
CA ARG A 65 7.16 -9.57 -18.33
C ARG A 65 7.86 -10.10 -17.09
N ILE A 66 7.24 -11.05 -16.38
CA ILE A 66 7.88 -11.71 -15.24
C ILE A 66 9.01 -12.59 -15.74
N LEU A 67 10.21 -12.31 -15.24
CA LEU A 67 11.41 -13.07 -15.54
C LEU A 67 11.30 -14.50 -15.02
N ARG A 68 11.44 -15.49 -15.90
CA ARG A 68 11.51 -16.90 -15.51
C ARG A 68 12.88 -17.27 -14.92
N GLN A 69 13.91 -16.53 -15.29
CA GLN A 69 15.28 -16.64 -14.79
C GLN A 69 15.81 -15.22 -14.51
N PRO A 70 16.66 -15.03 -13.50
CA PRO A 70 17.15 -13.71 -13.13
C PRO A 70 18.25 -13.19 -14.08
N GLN A 71 18.06 -13.35 -15.38
CA GLN A 71 18.98 -12.90 -16.42
C GLN A 71 18.31 -11.85 -17.29
N LEU A 72 19.01 -10.74 -17.48
CA LEU A 72 18.62 -9.65 -18.38
C LEU A 72 19.60 -9.58 -19.55
N PRO A 73 19.18 -9.10 -20.74
CA PRO A 73 20.06 -8.97 -21.90
C PRO A 73 21.16 -7.92 -21.72
N LYS A 74 20.94 -6.96 -20.83
CA LYS A 74 21.89 -5.89 -20.46
C LYS A 74 21.61 -5.40 -19.05
N GLN A 75 22.50 -4.59 -18.47
CA GLN A 75 22.20 -3.84 -17.25
C GLN A 75 21.02 -2.90 -17.52
N PRO A 76 19.95 -2.92 -16.70
CA PRO A 76 18.84 -1.98 -16.89
C PRO A 76 19.30 -0.53 -16.67
N GLU A 77 18.76 0.37 -17.45
CA GLU A 77 18.99 1.80 -17.26
C GLU A 77 18.44 2.26 -15.92
N LEU A 78 17.27 1.74 -15.53
CA LEU A 78 16.63 2.04 -14.24
C LEU A 78 16.15 0.76 -13.55
N HIS A 79 16.39 0.68 -12.25
CA HIS A 79 15.83 -0.35 -11.38
C HIS A 79 14.88 0.29 -10.36
N LEU A 80 13.63 -0.16 -10.31
CA LEU A 80 12.68 0.15 -9.26
C LEU A 80 12.56 -1.05 -8.32
N HIS A 81 12.89 -0.86 -7.05
CA HIS A 81 12.79 -1.91 -6.03
C HIS A 81 11.69 -1.56 -5.03
N ILE A 82 10.57 -2.29 -5.07
CA ILE A 82 9.34 -2.00 -4.31
C ILE A 82 9.20 -3.04 -3.19
N VAL A 83 9.84 -2.78 -2.05
CA VAL A 83 9.88 -3.64 -0.86
C VAL A 83 10.16 -2.81 0.39
N ILE A 84 10.36 -3.46 1.55
CA ILE A 84 10.87 -2.77 2.75
C ILE A 84 12.34 -2.38 2.58
N PRO A 85 12.77 -1.23 3.12
CA PRO A 85 14.05 -0.63 2.77
C PRO A 85 15.31 -1.45 3.08
N ASN A 86 15.30 -2.28 4.13
CA ASN A 86 16.44 -3.16 4.44
C ASN A 86 16.74 -4.19 3.33
N GLU A 87 15.74 -4.48 2.47
CA GLU A 87 15.88 -5.41 1.34
C GLU A 87 16.33 -4.72 0.04
N PHE A 88 16.42 -3.39 -0.01
CA PHE A 88 16.81 -2.67 -1.22
C PHE A 88 18.17 -3.12 -1.77
N LYS A 89 18.21 -3.35 -3.08
CA LYS A 89 19.40 -3.75 -3.86
C LYS A 89 19.50 -2.89 -5.11
N GLN A 90 20.71 -2.74 -5.62
CA GLN A 90 21.02 -1.99 -6.83
C GLN A 90 21.34 -2.96 -7.99
N PHE A 91 20.57 -2.88 -9.07
CA PHE A 91 20.80 -3.65 -10.30
C PHE A 91 20.87 -2.77 -11.54
N GLY A 92 20.31 -1.56 -11.50
CA GLY A 92 20.28 -0.59 -12.58
C GLY A 92 21.52 0.32 -12.62
N GLN A 93 21.65 1.07 -13.70
CA GLN A 93 22.56 2.20 -13.75
C GLN A 93 22.10 3.30 -12.78
N LYS A 94 20.78 3.47 -12.64
CA LYS A 94 20.10 4.24 -11.59
C LYS A 94 19.12 3.34 -10.83
N ASN A 95 18.94 3.60 -9.55
CA ASN A 95 18.17 2.73 -8.65
C ASN A 95 17.22 3.54 -7.78
N ILE A 96 15.93 3.26 -7.85
CA ILE A 96 14.89 3.86 -7.04
C ILE A 96 14.39 2.81 -6.03
N GLY A 97 14.45 3.14 -4.74
CA GLY A 97 13.74 2.36 -3.71
C GLY A 97 12.36 2.93 -3.50
N MET A 98 11.31 2.10 -3.54
CA MET A 98 9.93 2.49 -3.26
C MET A 98 9.40 1.72 -2.06
N THR A 99 8.83 2.44 -1.08
CA THR A 99 8.35 1.84 0.16
C THR A 99 7.16 2.59 0.74
N ALA A 100 6.25 1.85 1.39
CA ALA A 100 5.20 2.45 2.21
C ALA A 100 5.72 2.91 3.59
N GLY A 101 7.00 2.70 3.87
CA GLY A 101 7.58 3.01 5.16
C GLY A 101 7.06 2.08 6.26
N ILE A 102 6.97 2.62 7.46
CA ILE A 102 6.36 1.96 8.62
C ILE A 102 5.14 2.76 9.06
N GLU A 103 4.12 2.08 9.58
CA GLU A 103 2.86 2.71 10.00
C GLU A 103 2.93 3.33 11.40
N SER A 104 4.14 3.74 11.80
CA SER A 104 4.45 4.42 13.06
C SER A 104 5.50 5.50 12.83
N THR A 105 5.86 6.27 13.87
CA THR A 105 6.68 7.47 13.71
C THR A 105 8.16 7.21 13.45
N ILE A 106 8.71 6.05 13.87
CA ILE A 106 10.16 5.79 13.84
C ILE A 106 10.43 4.46 13.16
N PRO A 107 11.05 4.44 11.97
CA PRO A 107 11.50 3.22 11.32
C PRO A 107 12.79 2.69 11.98
N PRO A 108 13.13 1.42 11.80
CA PRO A 108 14.44 0.89 12.19
C PRO A 108 15.59 1.62 11.48
N ALA A 109 16.72 1.83 12.18
CA ALA A 109 17.91 2.46 11.60
C ALA A 109 18.42 1.74 10.34
N GLU A 110 18.28 0.40 10.28
CA GLU A 110 18.63 -0.41 9.11
C GLU A 110 17.83 -0.06 7.87
N TRP A 111 16.58 0.41 8.05
CA TRP A 111 15.76 0.85 6.91
C TRP A 111 16.31 2.16 6.31
N ILE A 112 16.81 3.06 7.14
CA ILE A 112 17.47 4.29 6.66
C ILE A 112 18.75 3.93 5.90
N ASN A 113 19.55 2.99 6.42
CA ASN A 113 20.73 2.48 5.71
C ASN A 113 20.34 1.82 4.37
N GLY A 114 19.19 1.14 4.34
CA GLY A 114 18.62 0.59 3.12
C GLY A 114 18.30 1.67 2.09
N CYS A 115 17.61 2.72 2.51
CA CYS A 115 17.31 3.88 1.67
C CYS A 115 18.58 4.54 1.13
N ASN A 116 19.63 4.65 1.95
CA ASN A 116 20.90 5.28 1.55
C ASN A 116 21.69 4.49 0.50
N ARG A 117 21.34 3.23 0.25
CA ARG A 117 21.90 2.46 -0.88
C ARG A 117 21.35 2.88 -2.24
N MET A 118 20.17 3.51 -2.28
CA MET A 118 19.50 3.86 -3.53
C MET A 118 19.93 5.24 -4.04
N ASP A 119 19.71 5.54 -5.31
CA ASP A 119 19.97 6.89 -5.86
C ASP A 119 18.83 7.85 -5.48
N LYS A 120 17.60 7.36 -5.38
CA LYS A 120 16.42 8.09 -4.93
C LYS A 120 15.49 7.15 -4.15
N VAL A 121 14.73 7.70 -3.19
CA VAL A 121 13.72 6.96 -2.45
C VAL A 121 12.34 7.58 -2.67
N ILE A 122 11.35 6.75 -2.94
CA ILE A 122 9.96 7.15 -3.11
C ILE A 122 9.14 6.53 -1.97
N PHE A 123 8.39 7.37 -1.29
CA PHE A 123 7.46 6.99 -0.23
C PHE A 123 6.02 7.13 -0.72
N THR A 124 5.09 6.34 -0.16
CA THR A 124 3.69 6.37 -0.56
C THR A 124 2.90 7.55 0.04
N SER A 125 3.44 8.22 1.06
CA SER A 125 2.80 9.35 1.74
C SER A 125 3.81 10.32 2.37
N GLU A 126 3.35 11.54 2.65
CA GLU A 126 4.16 12.51 3.39
C GLU A 126 4.47 12.05 4.82
N PHE A 127 3.56 11.31 5.45
CA PHE A 127 3.81 10.70 6.76
C PHE A 127 4.98 9.71 6.69
N SER A 128 4.93 8.78 5.74
CA SER A 128 6.01 7.80 5.55
C SER A 128 7.34 8.49 5.26
N LYS A 129 7.36 9.50 4.39
CA LYS A 129 8.56 10.27 4.09
C LYS A 129 9.13 10.96 5.33
N LYS A 130 8.30 11.68 6.11
CA LYS A 130 8.72 12.38 7.34
C LYS A 130 9.33 11.43 8.36
N GLY A 131 8.77 10.21 8.52
CA GLY A 131 9.34 9.21 9.39
C GLY A 131 10.80 8.85 9.10
N PHE A 132 11.28 9.08 7.87
CA PHE A 132 12.67 8.83 7.47
C PHE A 132 13.51 10.11 7.38
N THR A 133 12.93 11.23 6.99
CA THR A 133 13.68 12.50 6.82
C THR A 133 13.94 13.22 8.14
N ASP A 134 13.05 13.09 9.10
CA ASP A 134 13.09 13.85 10.36
C ASP A 134 13.83 13.11 11.48
N ILE A 135 14.21 11.84 11.24
CA ILE A 135 14.84 10.97 12.24
C ILE A 135 16.34 10.88 12.01
N LYS A 136 17.07 10.84 13.14
CA LYS A 136 18.51 10.56 13.19
C LYS A 136 18.80 9.55 14.28
N PHE A 137 19.71 8.64 14.04
CA PHE A 137 20.20 7.69 15.03
C PHE A 137 21.69 7.91 15.28
N ASP A 138 22.09 7.81 16.53
CA ASP A 138 23.52 7.78 16.86
C ASP A 138 24.14 6.45 16.43
N GLN A 139 25.18 6.51 15.63
CA GLN A 139 25.99 5.35 15.31
C GLN A 139 27.03 5.16 16.42
N LEU A 140 26.90 4.06 17.15
CA LEU A 140 27.79 3.75 18.26
C LEU A 140 28.85 2.72 17.83
N ASP A 141 30.09 2.92 18.25
CA ASP A 141 31.13 1.89 18.15
C ASP A 141 30.72 0.64 18.94
N LYS A 142 30.90 -0.54 18.36
CA LYS A 142 30.43 -1.80 18.95
C LYS A 142 31.08 -2.11 20.27
N ASN A 143 32.36 -1.73 20.44
CA ASN A 143 33.20 -2.07 21.60
C ASN A 143 33.17 -0.97 22.67
N THR A 144 33.41 0.28 22.25
CA THR A 144 33.54 1.41 23.17
C THR A 144 32.21 2.07 23.53
N LYS A 145 31.12 1.77 22.76
CA LYS A 145 29.80 2.41 22.86
C LYS A 145 29.84 3.93 22.68
N GLN A 146 30.95 4.49 22.23
CA GLN A 146 31.05 5.91 21.93
C GLN A 146 30.39 6.22 20.59
N LYS A 147 29.84 7.42 20.48
CA LYS A 147 29.26 7.93 19.23
C LYS A 147 30.37 8.15 18.19
N VAL A 148 30.29 7.46 17.06
CA VAL A 148 31.22 7.56 15.94
C VAL A 148 30.60 8.23 14.70
N GLY A 149 29.31 8.46 14.69
CA GLY A 149 28.60 9.08 13.58
C GLY A 149 27.11 9.19 13.81
N GLU A 150 26.38 9.56 12.75
CA GLU A 150 24.92 9.59 12.71
C GLU A 150 24.40 8.81 11.50
N ILE A 151 23.30 8.11 11.69
CA ILE A 151 22.53 7.47 10.60
C ILE A 151 21.32 8.35 10.32
N ARG A 152 21.22 8.87 9.12
CA ARG A 152 20.10 9.69 8.62
C ARG A 152 19.88 9.42 7.14
N LEU A 153 18.72 9.79 6.62
CA LEU A 153 18.47 9.73 5.19
C LEU A 153 19.30 10.82 4.47
N GLU A 154 20.17 10.37 3.56
CA GLU A 154 21.06 11.25 2.78
C GLU A 154 20.69 11.31 1.29
N ARG A 155 19.72 10.51 0.87
CA ARG A 155 19.29 10.41 -0.52
C ARG A 155 18.10 11.31 -0.80
N PRO A 156 18.00 11.86 -2.04
CA PRO A 156 16.81 12.56 -2.49
C PRO A 156 15.58 11.69 -2.28
N SER A 157 14.50 12.29 -1.79
CA SER A 157 13.26 11.55 -1.52
C SER A 157 12.04 12.35 -1.97
N GLU A 158 11.06 11.62 -2.50
CA GLU A 158 9.80 12.17 -2.98
C GLU A 158 8.62 11.32 -2.52
N VAL A 159 7.41 11.85 -2.67
CA VAL A 159 6.17 11.10 -2.44
C VAL A 159 5.50 10.79 -3.76
N LEU A 160 5.17 9.50 -3.95
CA LEU A 160 4.25 9.03 -4.97
C LEU A 160 3.12 8.28 -4.26
N PHE A 161 1.95 8.88 -4.24
CA PHE A 161 0.76 8.27 -3.63
C PHE A 161 0.29 7.02 -4.38
N GLU A 162 -0.45 6.14 -3.71
CA GLU A 162 -1.13 5.01 -4.35
C GLU A 162 -2.40 5.51 -5.03
N GLY A 163 -2.52 5.33 -6.35
CA GLY A 163 -3.69 5.75 -7.10
C GLY A 163 -4.84 4.72 -7.05
N ALA A 164 -6.09 5.17 -7.06
CA ALA A 164 -7.23 4.30 -7.29
C ALA A 164 -7.73 4.41 -8.73
N ASP A 165 -8.03 3.27 -9.39
CA ASP A 165 -8.50 3.27 -10.78
C ASP A 165 -9.96 3.74 -10.85
N ALA A 166 -10.18 4.94 -11.40
CA ALA A 166 -11.51 5.53 -11.55
C ALA A 166 -12.42 4.80 -12.58
N ASN A 167 -11.87 3.89 -13.37
CA ASN A 167 -12.66 3.04 -14.25
C ASN A 167 -13.28 1.87 -13.49
N VAL A 168 -12.61 1.39 -12.45
CA VAL A 168 -13.05 0.33 -11.56
C VAL A 168 -13.82 0.91 -10.37
N TYR A 169 -13.15 1.76 -9.58
CA TYR A 169 -13.74 2.38 -8.39
C TYR A 169 -14.54 3.63 -8.78
N LYS A 170 -15.84 3.49 -8.74
CA LYS A 170 -16.81 4.54 -9.13
C LYS A 170 -18.17 4.26 -8.53
N GLU A 171 -19.04 5.25 -8.58
CA GLU A 171 -20.44 5.04 -8.24
C GLU A 171 -21.08 4.01 -9.17
N THR A 172 -21.74 3.03 -8.60
CA THR A 172 -22.48 2.00 -9.33
C THR A 172 -23.74 1.59 -8.59
N ASN A 173 -24.77 1.20 -9.35
CA ASN A 173 -25.99 0.54 -8.88
C ASN A 173 -26.15 -0.86 -9.47
N GLN A 174 -25.09 -1.35 -10.13
CA GLN A 174 -25.03 -2.70 -10.69
C GLN A 174 -24.26 -3.60 -9.73
N PHE A 175 -24.79 -4.79 -9.48
CA PHE A 175 -24.22 -5.76 -8.54
C PHE A 175 -24.24 -7.14 -9.16
N SER A 176 -23.14 -7.86 -9.05
CA SER A 176 -23.03 -9.28 -9.40
C SER A 176 -23.99 -10.14 -8.56
N ASP A 177 -24.34 -11.30 -9.06
CA ASP A 177 -25.22 -12.22 -8.30
C ASP A 177 -24.55 -12.70 -7.00
N ARG A 178 -23.23 -12.81 -6.98
CA ARG A 178 -22.47 -13.09 -5.76
C ARG A 178 -22.69 -11.99 -4.73
N MET A 179 -22.55 -10.73 -5.10
CA MET A 179 -22.71 -9.61 -4.19
C MET A 179 -24.15 -9.45 -3.72
N LYS A 180 -25.14 -9.62 -4.59
CA LYS A 180 -26.55 -9.67 -4.24
C LYS A 180 -26.83 -10.75 -3.21
N ASN A 181 -26.29 -11.97 -3.42
CA ASN A 181 -26.46 -13.10 -2.49
C ASN A 181 -25.81 -12.84 -1.12
N GLU A 182 -24.59 -12.28 -1.08
CA GLU A 182 -23.95 -11.96 0.20
C GLU A 182 -24.73 -10.91 0.99
N PHE A 183 -25.18 -9.84 0.33
CA PHE A 183 -25.93 -8.77 1.00
C PHE A 183 -27.40 -9.12 1.31
N SER A 184 -27.99 -10.13 0.67
CA SER A 184 -29.33 -10.62 1.02
C SER A 184 -29.36 -11.24 2.43
N LYS A 185 -28.21 -11.68 2.96
CA LYS A 185 -28.05 -12.26 4.31
C LYS A 185 -27.96 -11.20 5.41
N ILE A 186 -27.85 -9.92 5.04
CA ILE A 186 -27.78 -8.78 5.95
C ILE A 186 -29.17 -8.20 6.09
N ASN A 187 -29.70 -8.11 7.30
CA ASN A 187 -31.05 -7.66 7.55
C ASN A 187 -31.19 -6.14 7.60
N GLU A 188 -30.14 -5.45 8.04
CA GLU A 188 -30.15 -4.02 8.29
C GLU A 188 -29.95 -3.22 6.98
N ASP A 189 -30.67 -2.09 6.86
CA ASP A 189 -30.53 -1.16 5.76
C ASP A 189 -29.46 -0.08 6.00
N PHE A 190 -28.93 -0.02 7.21
CA PHE A 190 -27.82 0.85 7.58
C PHE A 190 -26.65 0.04 8.10
N CYS A 191 -25.58 -0.03 7.32
CA CYS A 191 -24.36 -0.72 7.72
C CYS A 191 -23.14 0.21 7.63
N TYR A 192 -22.29 0.14 8.66
CA TYR A 192 -20.92 0.60 8.58
C TYR A 192 -20.07 -0.48 7.93
N LEU A 193 -19.07 -0.09 7.14
CA LEU A 193 -18.15 -1.03 6.49
C LEU A 193 -16.72 -0.73 6.90
N PHE A 194 -16.03 -1.76 7.37
CA PHE A 194 -14.58 -1.77 7.54
C PHE A 194 -13.93 -2.70 6.51
N VAL A 195 -12.78 -2.29 5.96
CA VAL A 195 -11.96 -3.10 5.05
C VAL A 195 -10.50 -3.09 5.51
N GLY A 196 -9.93 -4.27 5.72
CA GLY A 196 -8.53 -4.40 6.12
C GLY A 196 -8.19 -5.75 6.72
N HIS A 197 -6.90 -6.07 6.84
CA HIS A 197 -6.44 -7.28 7.51
C HIS A 197 -6.45 -7.11 9.03
N TRP A 198 -6.90 -8.15 9.73
CA TRP A 198 -6.84 -8.25 11.19
C TRP A 198 -5.66 -9.15 11.58
N LEU A 199 -4.49 -8.56 11.66
CA LEU A 199 -3.26 -9.26 11.94
C LEU A 199 -3.07 -9.51 13.45
N GLN A 200 -1.80 -9.59 13.89
CA GLN A 200 -1.42 -9.82 15.29
C GLN A 200 -1.75 -8.62 16.20
N GLY A 201 -1.84 -8.88 17.48
CA GLY A 201 -2.13 -7.92 18.54
C GLY A 201 -3.33 -8.36 19.39
N ASN A 202 -3.31 -7.99 20.66
CA ASN A 202 -4.47 -8.12 21.55
C ASN A 202 -5.48 -7.02 21.28
N LEU A 203 -6.51 -6.93 22.10
CA LEU A 203 -7.54 -5.88 22.02
C LEU A 203 -6.90 -4.48 22.17
N GLY A 204 -6.99 -3.65 21.14
CA GLY A 204 -6.40 -2.32 21.09
C GLY A 204 -4.89 -2.29 20.77
N GLU A 205 -4.30 -3.43 20.40
CA GLU A 205 -2.88 -3.52 20.06
C GLU A 205 -2.64 -3.87 18.58
N ASP A 206 -3.66 -4.34 17.86
CA ASP A 206 -3.55 -4.58 16.42
C ASP A 206 -3.55 -3.27 15.63
N ARG A 207 -2.71 -3.17 14.62
CA ARG A 207 -2.50 -1.93 13.85
C ARG A 207 -3.79 -1.29 13.30
N LYS A 208 -4.77 -2.09 12.93
CA LYS A 208 -6.05 -1.60 12.41
C LYS A 208 -7.06 -1.29 13.51
N ASP A 209 -6.76 -1.62 14.77
CA ASP A 209 -7.62 -1.43 15.95
C ASP A 209 -9.05 -1.99 15.78
N ILE A 210 -9.13 -3.13 15.09
CA ILE A 210 -10.42 -3.75 14.73
C ILE A 210 -11.15 -4.20 15.98
N GLY A 211 -10.44 -4.73 16.97
CA GLY A 211 -11.03 -5.19 18.20
C GLY A 211 -11.74 -4.08 18.97
N MET A 212 -11.10 -2.93 19.15
CA MET A 212 -11.71 -1.79 19.82
C MET A 212 -12.77 -1.11 18.97
N MET A 213 -12.63 -1.11 17.64
CA MET A 213 -13.69 -0.65 16.73
C MET A 213 -14.96 -1.45 16.90
N ILE A 214 -14.87 -2.79 16.91
CA ILE A 214 -16.00 -3.69 17.19
C ILE A 214 -16.60 -3.39 18.57
N LYS A 215 -15.79 -3.34 19.62
CA LYS A 215 -16.26 -3.07 20.99
C LYS A 215 -16.97 -1.73 21.10
N THR A 216 -16.39 -0.69 20.51
CA THR A 216 -16.98 0.65 20.51
C THR A 216 -18.31 0.67 19.77
N PHE A 217 -18.38 0.01 18.60
CA PHE A 217 -19.62 -0.13 17.84
C PHE A 217 -20.71 -0.85 18.66
N LEU A 218 -20.37 -1.99 19.28
CA LEU A 218 -21.32 -2.73 20.13
C LEU A 218 -21.85 -1.87 21.28
N ILE A 219 -20.97 -1.14 21.99
CA ILE A 219 -21.36 -0.26 23.10
C ILE A 219 -22.24 0.90 22.60
N SER A 220 -21.97 1.45 21.42
CA SER A 220 -22.70 2.59 20.87
C SER A 220 -24.15 2.27 20.52
N PHE A 221 -24.43 1.02 20.11
CA PHE A 221 -25.71 0.62 19.56
C PHE A 221 -26.40 -0.54 20.31
N LYS A 222 -25.85 -0.93 21.48
CA LYS A 222 -26.49 -1.95 22.33
C LYS A 222 -27.89 -1.50 22.76
N ASP A 223 -28.77 -2.46 22.96
CA ASP A 223 -30.15 -2.30 23.46
C ASP A 223 -31.04 -1.35 22.61
N MET A 224 -30.56 -0.97 21.41
CA MET A 224 -31.34 -0.18 20.46
C MET A 224 -32.36 -1.09 19.75
N LYS A 225 -33.61 -0.61 19.56
CA LYS A 225 -34.67 -1.37 18.90
C LYS A 225 -34.32 -1.76 17.45
N ASN A 226 -33.81 -0.81 16.68
CA ASN A 226 -33.38 -0.98 15.27
C ASN A 226 -31.94 -0.44 15.13
N PRO A 227 -30.92 -1.16 15.56
CA PRO A 227 -29.53 -0.72 15.45
C PRO A 227 -29.03 -0.85 14.02
N PRO A 228 -27.99 -0.09 13.63
CA PRO A 228 -27.23 -0.37 12.43
C PRO A 228 -26.44 -1.66 12.58
N ALA A 229 -25.87 -2.16 11.47
CA ALA A 229 -24.91 -3.27 11.50
C ALA A 229 -23.48 -2.81 11.18
N LEU A 230 -22.49 -3.64 11.54
CA LEU A 230 -21.11 -3.49 11.13
C LEU A 230 -20.72 -4.64 10.21
N ILE A 231 -20.28 -4.31 9.00
CA ILE A 231 -19.72 -5.27 8.04
C ILE A 231 -18.20 -5.20 8.14
N LEU A 232 -17.57 -6.34 8.34
CA LEU A 232 -16.13 -6.51 8.38
C LEU A 232 -15.68 -7.28 7.13
N LYS A 233 -15.10 -6.62 6.15
CA LYS A 233 -14.34 -7.25 5.08
C LYS A 233 -12.92 -7.42 5.56
N THR A 234 -12.67 -8.53 6.23
CA THR A 234 -11.40 -8.79 6.91
C THR A 234 -10.98 -10.25 6.83
N SER A 235 -9.70 -10.48 7.00
CA SER A 235 -9.04 -11.76 7.17
C SER A 235 -7.79 -11.57 8.03
N GLY A 236 -7.22 -12.64 8.53
CA GLY A 236 -5.86 -12.64 9.05
C GLY A 236 -4.83 -12.69 7.93
N ALA A 237 -3.86 -13.59 8.03
CA ALA A 237 -2.81 -13.73 7.02
C ALA A 237 -3.27 -14.48 5.75
N SER A 238 -4.40 -15.20 5.80
CA SER A 238 -4.90 -16.01 4.69
C SER A 238 -6.43 -15.95 4.59
N PHE A 239 -6.98 -16.53 3.52
CA PHE A 239 -8.42 -16.69 3.35
C PHE A 239 -8.89 -18.13 3.57
N SER A 240 -8.16 -18.89 4.40
CA SER A 240 -8.50 -20.27 4.71
C SER A 240 -9.75 -20.39 5.60
N VAL A 241 -10.33 -21.59 5.64
CA VAL A 241 -11.45 -21.88 6.54
C VAL A 241 -11.05 -21.69 8.01
N MET A 242 -9.81 -22.04 8.37
CA MET A 242 -9.29 -21.87 9.73
C MET A 242 -9.18 -20.39 10.10
N ASP A 243 -8.68 -19.56 9.17
CA ASP A 243 -8.64 -18.11 9.37
C ASP A 243 -10.04 -17.53 9.62
N ARG A 244 -11.03 -17.96 8.85
CA ARG A 244 -12.43 -17.56 9.08
C ARG A 244 -12.96 -17.96 10.45
N VAL A 245 -12.64 -19.17 10.90
CA VAL A 245 -13.04 -19.65 12.24
C VAL A 245 -12.40 -18.80 13.32
N GLU A 246 -11.12 -18.47 13.17
CA GLU A 246 -10.40 -17.59 14.11
C GLU A 246 -11.01 -16.18 14.15
N MET A 247 -11.29 -15.56 13.00
CA MET A 247 -11.96 -14.25 12.96
C MET A 247 -13.31 -14.28 13.69
N LYS A 248 -14.12 -15.30 13.48
CA LYS A 248 -15.40 -15.46 14.19
C LYS A 248 -15.21 -15.61 15.70
N LYS A 249 -14.19 -16.36 16.13
CA LYS A 249 -13.84 -16.53 17.55
C LYS A 249 -13.45 -15.19 18.19
N LYS A 250 -12.58 -14.42 17.54
CA LYS A 250 -12.20 -13.06 18.00
C LYS A 250 -13.42 -12.15 18.14
N ILE A 251 -14.32 -12.14 17.15
CA ILE A 251 -15.56 -11.34 17.19
C ILE A 251 -16.40 -11.77 18.39
N GLN A 252 -16.59 -13.08 18.61
CA GLN A 252 -17.40 -13.58 19.71
C GLN A 252 -16.79 -13.23 21.07
N GLN A 253 -15.48 -13.37 21.24
CA GLN A 253 -14.78 -12.96 22.46
C GLN A 253 -15.02 -11.50 22.81
N ILE A 254 -15.03 -10.60 21.80
CA ILE A 254 -15.34 -9.19 22.03
C ILE A 254 -16.81 -9.00 22.42
N LYS A 255 -17.74 -9.66 21.75
CA LYS A 255 -19.18 -9.64 22.11
C LYS A 255 -19.40 -10.02 23.57
N ASP A 256 -18.71 -11.07 24.04
CA ASP A 256 -18.84 -11.57 25.41
C ASP A 256 -18.34 -10.57 26.47
N THR A 257 -17.53 -9.57 26.09
CA THR A 257 -17.09 -8.49 27.00
C THR A 257 -18.12 -7.38 27.16
N VAL A 258 -19.15 -7.31 26.31
CA VAL A 258 -20.13 -6.21 26.32
C VAL A 258 -21.43 -6.69 26.95
N LYS A 259 -21.73 -6.15 28.14
CA LYS A 259 -23.00 -6.41 28.83
C LYS A 259 -24.15 -5.66 28.15
N ALA A 260 -25.14 -6.37 27.65
CA ALA A 260 -26.34 -5.85 26.99
C ALA A 260 -27.44 -6.91 26.93
N GLU A 261 -28.70 -6.50 26.84
CA GLU A 261 -29.83 -7.40 26.55
C GLU A 261 -29.82 -7.77 25.06
N LYS A 262 -29.46 -6.80 24.19
CA LYS A 262 -29.37 -6.99 22.75
C LYS A 262 -28.16 -6.29 22.18
N LEU A 263 -27.37 -7.01 21.39
CA LEU A 263 -26.24 -6.45 20.65
C LEU A 263 -26.60 -6.23 19.17
N PRO A 264 -26.05 -5.17 18.52
CA PRO A 264 -26.17 -4.98 17.09
C PRO A 264 -25.43 -6.10 16.33
N ASN A 265 -25.83 -6.37 15.10
CA ASN A 265 -25.23 -7.42 14.29
C ASN A 265 -23.86 -7.01 13.73
N ILE A 266 -22.97 -7.98 13.65
CA ILE A 266 -21.67 -7.88 12.98
C ILE A 266 -21.62 -8.98 11.92
N TYR A 267 -21.36 -8.61 10.68
CA TYR A 267 -21.25 -9.51 9.54
C TYR A 267 -19.80 -9.61 9.10
N LEU A 268 -19.31 -10.82 8.90
CA LEU A 268 -17.97 -11.10 8.42
C LEU A 268 -18.02 -11.49 6.94
N LEU A 269 -17.52 -10.62 6.06
CA LEU A 269 -17.24 -10.94 4.66
C LEU A 269 -15.79 -11.42 4.55
N HIS A 270 -15.61 -12.73 4.58
CA HIS A 270 -14.32 -13.40 4.51
C HIS A 270 -14.14 -14.05 3.14
N GLY A 271 -12.97 -13.90 2.56
CA GLY A 271 -12.63 -14.42 1.23
C GLY A 271 -12.18 -13.33 0.27
N ASP A 272 -11.68 -13.75 -0.89
CA ASP A 272 -11.25 -12.84 -1.94
C ASP A 272 -12.44 -12.25 -2.69
N LEU A 273 -12.29 -10.97 -3.05
CA LEU A 273 -13.16 -10.26 -3.98
C LEU A 273 -12.28 -9.70 -5.11
N THR A 274 -12.82 -9.63 -6.32
CA THR A 274 -12.19 -8.85 -7.40
C THR A 274 -12.31 -7.35 -7.12
N ASP A 275 -11.59 -6.52 -7.85
CA ASP A 275 -11.65 -5.07 -7.68
C ASP A 275 -13.05 -4.54 -8.01
N GLU A 276 -13.76 -5.12 -9.00
CA GLU A 276 -15.14 -4.81 -9.32
C GLU A 276 -16.08 -5.20 -8.18
N GLU A 277 -15.91 -6.40 -7.60
CA GLU A 277 -16.70 -6.83 -6.44
C GLU A 277 -16.41 -5.97 -5.20
N MET A 278 -15.17 -5.52 -5.02
CA MET A 278 -14.83 -4.53 -3.98
C MET A 278 -15.56 -3.21 -4.23
N ASN A 279 -15.57 -2.72 -5.46
CA ASN A 279 -16.33 -1.52 -5.81
C ASN A 279 -17.84 -1.71 -5.59
N GLU A 280 -18.41 -2.85 -5.98
CA GLU A 280 -19.82 -3.19 -5.71
C GLU A 280 -20.12 -3.18 -4.22
N MET A 281 -19.25 -3.76 -3.39
CA MET A 281 -19.39 -3.76 -1.93
C MET A 281 -19.38 -2.32 -1.37
N TYR A 282 -18.43 -1.48 -1.79
CA TYR A 282 -18.38 -0.07 -1.36
C TYR A 282 -19.66 0.69 -1.72
N ASN A 283 -20.26 0.39 -2.88
CA ASN A 283 -21.43 1.07 -3.39
C ASN A 283 -22.76 0.48 -2.89
N HIS A 284 -22.77 -0.73 -2.30
CA HIS A 284 -24.01 -1.41 -1.96
C HIS A 284 -24.96 -0.51 -1.13
N PRO A 285 -26.28 -0.45 -1.43
CA PRO A 285 -27.22 0.47 -0.78
C PRO A 285 -27.30 0.34 0.74
N LYS A 286 -27.04 -0.84 1.29
CA LYS A 286 -26.99 -1.10 2.75
C LYS A 286 -25.73 -0.52 3.41
N VAL A 287 -24.62 -0.40 2.70
CA VAL A 287 -23.41 0.27 3.19
C VAL A 287 -23.64 1.78 3.16
N LYS A 288 -23.63 2.44 4.31
CA LYS A 288 -23.89 3.87 4.43
C LYS A 288 -22.62 4.68 4.71
N ALA A 289 -21.68 4.14 5.46
CA ALA A 289 -20.43 4.82 5.78
C ALA A 289 -19.28 3.84 5.91
N HIS A 290 -18.07 4.31 5.58
CA HIS A 290 -16.82 3.56 5.79
C HIS A 290 -16.23 3.96 7.14
N LEU A 291 -15.79 2.97 7.91
CA LEU A 291 -15.30 3.15 9.28
C LEU A 291 -13.89 2.58 9.41
N SER A 292 -12.97 3.36 9.99
CA SER A 292 -11.63 2.89 10.33
C SER A 292 -11.15 3.50 11.62
N PHE A 293 -10.54 2.69 12.50
CA PHE A 293 -9.89 3.13 13.74
C PHE A 293 -8.37 2.98 13.67
N THR A 294 -7.84 2.73 12.49
CA THR A 294 -6.43 2.38 12.29
C THR A 294 -5.49 3.26 13.11
N HIS A 295 -4.53 2.64 13.74
CA HIS A 295 -3.42 3.32 14.41
C HIS A 295 -2.42 3.92 13.43
N GLY A 296 -2.28 3.32 12.24
CA GLY A 296 -1.37 3.81 11.21
C GLY A 296 -1.53 3.10 9.87
N GLU A 297 -1.30 3.87 8.82
CA GLU A 297 -1.29 3.44 7.43
C GLU A 297 -0.04 3.99 6.73
N GLY A 298 0.57 3.20 5.87
CA GLY A 298 1.56 3.73 4.93
C GLY A 298 0.93 4.70 3.93
N PHE A 299 -0.27 4.35 3.45
CA PHE A 299 -1.11 5.22 2.63
C PHE A 299 -2.59 5.15 3.01
N GLY A 300 -3.18 3.95 3.07
CA GLY A 300 -4.59 3.76 3.41
C GLY A 300 -5.49 3.49 2.19
N ARG A 301 -4.97 2.77 1.20
CA ARG A 301 -5.64 2.45 -0.06
C ARG A 301 -7.11 2.03 0.07
N PRO A 302 -7.55 1.14 1.00
CA PRO A 302 -8.95 0.77 1.10
C PRO A 302 -9.91 1.94 1.37
N LEU A 303 -9.46 2.97 2.12
CA LEU A 303 -10.24 4.18 2.34
C LEU A 303 -10.25 5.09 1.10
N LEU A 304 -9.16 5.15 0.35
CA LEU A 304 -9.14 5.88 -0.91
C LEU A 304 -10.13 5.26 -1.91
N GLU A 305 -10.06 3.95 -2.13
CA GLU A 305 -10.98 3.21 -3.00
C GLU A 305 -12.44 3.40 -2.57
N ALA A 306 -12.72 3.26 -1.26
CA ALA A 306 -14.03 3.47 -0.68
C ALA A 306 -14.56 4.89 -0.91
N SER A 307 -13.68 5.90 -0.88
CA SER A 307 -14.06 7.29 -1.11
C SER A 307 -14.71 7.53 -2.48
N PHE A 308 -14.33 6.72 -3.49
CA PHE A 308 -14.86 6.82 -4.86
C PHE A 308 -16.32 6.38 -4.97
N SER A 309 -16.89 5.76 -3.93
CA SER A 309 -18.33 5.50 -3.81
C SER A 309 -19.16 6.75 -3.43
N GLY A 310 -18.52 7.83 -3.02
CA GLY A 310 -19.16 9.05 -2.55
C GLY A 310 -19.90 8.91 -1.22
N LYS A 311 -19.60 7.85 -0.44
CA LYS A 311 -20.16 7.65 0.90
C LYS A 311 -19.29 8.26 1.97
N PRO A 312 -19.86 8.65 3.13
CA PRO A 312 -19.10 9.21 4.24
C PRO A 312 -17.98 8.28 4.73
N ILE A 313 -16.85 8.88 5.11
CA ILE A 313 -15.73 8.19 5.76
C ILE A 313 -15.63 8.70 7.20
N ILE A 314 -15.55 7.78 8.16
CA ILE A 314 -15.35 8.04 9.58
C ILE A 314 -14.00 7.43 9.94
N ALA A 315 -12.98 8.25 10.12
CA ALA A 315 -11.61 7.79 10.36
C ALA A 315 -10.77 8.88 11.05
N PRO A 316 -9.64 8.54 11.71
CA PRO A 316 -8.65 9.53 12.10
C PRO A 316 -7.96 10.09 10.85
N ILE A 317 -7.76 11.40 10.79
CA ILE A 317 -6.93 12.04 9.77
C ILE A 317 -5.50 12.07 10.31
N SER A 318 -4.83 10.95 10.19
CA SER A 318 -3.47 10.74 10.71
C SER A 318 -2.71 9.77 9.80
N THR A 319 -1.39 9.78 9.90
CA THR A 319 -0.51 8.89 9.13
C THR A 319 -0.72 9.01 7.62
N GLY A 320 -0.49 7.96 6.83
CA GLY A 320 -0.55 8.05 5.37
C GLY A 320 -1.89 8.46 4.78
N GLN A 321 -2.99 8.11 5.44
CA GLN A 321 -4.32 8.48 4.95
C GLN A 321 -4.64 9.98 5.08
N ALA A 322 -3.84 10.73 5.84
CA ALA A 322 -4.00 12.19 5.96
C ALA A 322 -3.71 12.93 4.64
N ASP A 323 -3.01 12.28 3.70
CA ASP A 323 -2.69 12.90 2.42
C ASP A 323 -3.94 13.09 1.54
N PHE A 324 -4.94 12.18 1.64
CA PHE A 324 -6.14 12.22 0.81
C PHE A 324 -7.46 12.42 1.59
N LEU A 325 -7.46 12.32 2.91
CA LEU A 325 -8.64 12.60 3.73
C LEU A 325 -8.69 14.09 4.06
N ASP A 326 -9.62 14.81 3.43
CA ASP A 326 -9.84 16.23 3.69
C ASP A 326 -10.60 16.43 5.00
N LYS A 327 -10.12 17.36 5.85
CA LYS A 327 -10.74 17.67 7.16
C LYS A 327 -12.16 18.23 7.04
N GLU A 328 -12.45 18.92 5.96
CA GLU A 328 -13.79 19.47 5.71
C GLU A 328 -14.78 18.36 5.35
N TYR A 329 -14.33 17.31 4.65
CA TYR A 329 -15.21 16.30 4.06
C TYR A 329 -15.18 14.96 4.82
N THR A 330 -14.11 14.60 5.46
CA THR A 330 -14.02 13.42 6.33
C THR A 330 -14.69 13.67 7.68
N ILE A 331 -15.32 12.67 8.25
CA ILE A 331 -15.80 12.69 9.63
C ILE A 331 -14.62 12.27 10.51
N GLU A 332 -13.81 13.25 10.89
CA GLU A 332 -12.58 13.02 11.63
C GLU A 332 -12.87 12.49 13.04
N ILE A 333 -12.30 11.31 13.35
CA ILE A 333 -12.27 10.82 14.73
C ILE A 333 -11.08 11.47 15.45
N PRO A 334 -11.28 12.23 16.52
CA PRO A 334 -10.18 12.77 17.31
C PRO A 334 -9.27 11.65 17.82
N HIS A 335 -7.97 11.87 17.76
CA HIS A 335 -6.96 10.89 18.15
C HIS A 335 -5.85 11.53 18.99
N ILE A 336 -5.02 10.69 19.59
CA ILE A 336 -3.78 11.06 20.30
C ILE A 336 -2.65 10.14 19.85
N MET A 337 -1.41 10.62 19.96
CA MET A 337 -0.25 9.76 19.74
C MET A 337 0.01 8.93 21.00
N THR A 338 0.15 7.61 20.83
CA THR A 338 0.45 6.67 21.91
C THR A 338 1.64 5.80 21.51
N LYS A 339 2.33 5.21 22.47
CA LYS A 339 3.41 4.27 22.20
C LYS A 339 2.88 3.05 21.45
N VAL A 340 3.66 2.59 20.48
CA VAL A 340 3.36 1.35 19.75
C VAL A 340 3.46 0.16 20.70
N SER A 341 2.44 -0.71 20.70
CA SER A 341 2.50 -1.95 21.45
C SER A 341 3.63 -2.86 20.94
N PRO A 342 4.44 -3.46 21.81
CA PRO A 342 5.47 -4.43 21.41
C PRO A 342 4.93 -5.64 20.65
N ASN A 343 3.61 -5.89 20.74
CA ASN A 343 2.93 -7.01 20.07
C ASN A 343 2.38 -6.66 18.69
N ALA A 344 2.46 -5.37 18.29
CA ALA A 344 1.85 -4.87 17.04
C ALA A 344 2.62 -5.28 15.79
N PHE A 345 3.95 -5.33 15.87
CA PHE A 345 4.87 -5.64 14.79
C PHE A 345 5.88 -6.70 15.22
N PRO A 346 6.55 -7.37 14.26
CA PRO A 346 7.75 -8.14 14.55
C PRO A 346 8.78 -7.26 15.31
N LYS A 347 9.49 -7.85 16.26
CA LYS A 347 10.42 -7.13 17.16
C LYS A 347 11.48 -6.33 16.41
N GLU A 348 11.94 -6.83 15.28
CA GLU A 348 12.92 -6.20 14.40
C GLU A 348 12.44 -4.90 13.74
N TYR A 349 11.12 -4.67 13.71
CA TYR A 349 10.52 -3.46 13.12
C TYR A 349 10.03 -2.47 14.17
N THR A 350 10.12 -2.80 15.46
CA THR A 350 9.63 -1.95 16.54
C THR A 350 10.78 -1.21 17.21
N THR A 351 10.68 0.10 17.33
CA THR A 351 11.57 0.94 18.12
C THR A 351 10.86 1.37 19.41
N ALA A 352 11.60 1.43 20.53
CA ALA A 352 11.04 1.66 21.87
C ALA A 352 10.26 2.98 22.01
N ASP A 353 10.64 4.00 21.24
CA ASP A 353 10.02 5.33 21.30
C ASP A 353 9.03 5.60 20.17
N SER A 354 8.78 4.59 19.32
CA SER A 354 7.84 4.72 18.21
C SER A 354 6.42 4.94 18.73
N GLN A 355 5.70 5.83 18.06
CA GLN A 355 4.33 6.16 18.36
C GLN A 355 3.43 5.95 17.14
N TRP A 356 2.15 5.77 17.40
CA TRP A 356 1.10 5.70 16.42
C TRP A 356 -0.15 6.44 16.90
N SER A 357 -1.11 6.65 16.01
CA SER A 357 -2.38 7.29 16.30
C SER A 357 -3.30 6.32 17.05
N THR A 358 -3.93 6.78 18.13
CA THR A 358 -5.00 6.05 18.83
C THR A 358 -6.24 6.93 18.92
N VAL A 359 -7.36 6.46 18.40
CA VAL A 359 -8.61 7.21 18.36
C VAL A 359 -9.20 7.37 19.78
N LYS A 360 -9.91 8.46 20.00
CA LYS A 360 -10.72 8.63 21.20
C LYS A 360 -12.03 7.87 21.05
N TYR A 361 -12.12 6.66 21.61
CA TYR A 361 -13.26 5.75 21.41
C TYR A 361 -14.61 6.35 21.81
N GLY A 362 -14.65 7.17 22.88
CA GLY A 362 -15.86 7.89 23.26
C GLY A 362 -16.34 8.88 22.20
N ALA A 363 -15.41 9.61 21.57
CA ALA A 363 -15.73 10.49 20.45
C ALA A 363 -16.18 9.71 19.22
N ALA A 364 -15.52 8.58 18.91
CA ALA A 364 -15.93 7.71 17.83
C ALA A 364 -17.36 7.17 18.01
N SER A 365 -17.74 6.79 19.24
CA SER A 365 -19.11 6.38 19.59
C SER A 365 -20.14 7.46 19.31
N VAL A 366 -19.84 8.70 19.71
CA VAL A 366 -20.73 9.86 19.46
C VAL A 366 -20.84 10.11 17.95
N LEU A 367 -19.74 10.11 17.20
CA LEU A 367 -19.72 10.34 15.75
C LEU A 367 -20.49 9.26 15.00
N MET A 368 -20.29 7.99 15.31
CA MET A 368 -21.08 6.89 14.69
C MET A 368 -22.57 7.09 14.97
N THR A 369 -22.94 7.39 16.21
CA THR A 369 -24.35 7.61 16.56
C THR A 369 -24.96 8.81 15.83
N ASP A 370 -24.21 9.90 15.68
CA ASP A 370 -24.66 11.08 14.95
C ASP A 370 -24.82 10.82 13.45
N VAL A 371 -23.85 10.11 12.84
CA VAL A 371 -23.94 9.70 11.42
C VAL A 371 -25.17 8.80 11.18
N PHE A 372 -25.45 7.86 12.07
CA PHE A 372 -26.62 6.99 11.96
C PHE A 372 -27.94 7.79 12.00
N LYS A 373 -28.04 8.77 12.91
CA LYS A 373 -29.25 9.57 13.10
C LYS A 373 -29.43 10.66 12.03
N ASN A 374 -28.32 11.21 11.52
CA ASN A 374 -28.31 12.40 10.67
C ASN A 374 -27.60 12.15 9.33
N TYR A 375 -27.81 10.96 8.73
CA TYR A 375 -27.06 10.46 7.57
C TYR A 375 -27.00 11.43 6.40
N ASP A 376 -28.13 12.07 6.04
CA ASP A 376 -28.20 12.96 4.87
C ASP A 376 -27.24 14.15 4.96
N LYS A 377 -26.99 14.67 6.16
CA LYS A 377 -25.98 15.72 6.41
C LYS A 377 -24.57 15.27 6.01
N TYR A 378 -24.25 14.00 6.26
CA TYR A 378 -22.91 13.45 6.02
C TYR A 378 -22.72 12.92 4.60
N LYS A 379 -23.80 12.49 3.93
CA LYS A 379 -23.78 12.04 2.54
C LYS A 379 -23.19 13.09 1.59
N ILE A 380 -23.51 14.38 1.81
CA ILE A 380 -22.98 15.49 1.01
C ILE A 380 -21.45 15.59 1.16
N ARG A 381 -20.93 15.40 2.38
CA ARG A 381 -19.48 15.43 2.64
C ARG A 381 -18.79 14.31 1.89
N GLY A 382 -19.32 13.07 1.94
CA GLY A 382 -18.76 11.94 1.19
C GLY A 382 -18.69 12.21 -0.32
N LYS A 383 -19.68 12.85 -0.91
CA LYS A 383 -19.66 13.25 -2.34
C LYS A 383 -18.55 14.25 -2.66
N LYS A 384 -18.30 15.22 -1.78
CA LYS A 384 -17.21 16.19 -1.94
C LYS A 384 -15.85 15.52 -1.83
N GLN A 385 -15.66 14.63 -0.85
CA GLN A 385 -14.44 13.83 -0.71
C GLN A 385 -14.16 13.00 -1.96
N MET A 386 -15.17 12.36 -2.52
CA MET A 386 -15.07 11.61 -3.79
C MET A 386 -14.53 12.48 -4.93
N ILE A 387 -15.06 13.67 -5.11
CA ILE A 387 -14.67 14.58 -6.22
C ILE A 387 -13.17 14.92 -6.09
N VAL A 388 -12.74 15.36 -4.90
CA VAL A 388 -11.34 15.71 -4.62
C VAL A 388 -10.41 14.52 -4.83
N ASN A 389 -10.78 13.34 -4.34
CA ASN A 389 -9.93 12.16 -4.45
C ASN A 389 -9.85 11.61 -5.88
N ARG A 390 -10.94 11.66 -6.64
CA ARG A 390 -10.92 11.25 -8.06
C ARG A 390 -10.05 12.15 -8.93
N GLU A 391 -9.99 13.43 -8.60
CA GLU A 391 -9.14 14.40 -9.31
C GLU A 391 -7.67 14.21 -8.97
N ASN A 392 -7.33 14.09 -7.67
CA ASN A 392 -5.95 14.20 -7.20
C ASN A 392 -5.27 12.87 -6.91
N PHE A 393 -6.04 11.79 -6.65
CA PHE A 393 -5.52 10.48 -6.22
C PHE A 393 -5.99 9.33 -7.10
N SER A 394 -6.32 9.62 -8.36
CA SER A 394 -6.62 8.59 -9.36
C SER A 394 -5.35 7.86 -9.83
N PHE A 395 -5.52 6.67 -10.39
CA PHE A 395 -4.45 5.93 -11.07
C PHE A 395 -3.76 6.77 -12.14
N GLU A 396 -4.50 7.53 -12.96
CA GLU A 396 -3.93 8.37 -14.02
C GLU A 396 -3.10 9.52 -13.45
N ALA A 397 -3.52 10.13 -12.33
CA ALA A 397 -2.72 11.16 -11.67
C ALA A 397 -1.42 10.55 -11.10
N MET A 398 -1.48 9.38 -10.47
CA MET A 398 -0.30 8.64 -10.00
C MET A 398 0.63 8.27 -11.16
N LYS A 399 0.08 7.72 -12.25
CA LYS A 399 0.83 7.33 -13.45
C LYS A 399 1.60 8.52 -14.06
N THR A 400 0.94 9.67 -14.21
CA THR A 400 1.59 10.89 -14.72
C THR A 400 2.80 11.25 -13.86
N LYS A 401 2.61 11.33 -12.54
CA LYS A 401 3.68 11.66 -11.60
C LYS A 401 4.82 10.62 -11.60
N LEU A 402 4.49 9.32 -11.70
CA LEU A 402 5.49 8.25 -11.82
C LEU A 402 6.35 8.43 -13.07
N ILE A 403 5.71 8.68 -14.23
CA ILE A 403 6.43 8.81 -15.50
C ILE A 403 7.39 10.01 -15.45
N ASP A 404 6.96 11.13 -14.90
CA ASP A 404 7.83 12.31 -14.74
C ASP A 404 9.05 12.00 -13.85
N MET A 405 8.85 11.28 -12.75
CA MET A 405 9.94 10.85 -11.87
C MET A 405 10.92 9.90 -12.57
N VAL A 406 10.41 8.95 -13.36
CA VAL A 406 11.22 8.00 -14.13
C VAL A 406 12.01 8.71 -15.22
N GLU A 407 11.38 9.62 -15.97
CA GLU A 407 12.06 10.41 -17.02
C GLU A 407 13.16 11.31 -16.42
N GLY A 408 12.89 11.91 -15.25
CA GLY A 408 13.89 12.67 -14.50
C GLY A 408 15.14 11.83 -14.21
N MET A 409 14.95 10.62 -13.66
CA MET A 409 16.07 9.71 -13.35
C MET A 409 16.81 9.22 -14.61
N LEU A 410 16.08 8.88 -15.66
CA LEU A 410 16.69 8.44 -16.93
C LEU A 410 17.50 9.57 -17.60
N SER A 411 17.09 10.82 -17.44
CA SER A 411 17.81 11.97 -18.00
C SER A 411 19.19 12.20 -17.39
N GLU A 412 19.41 11.72 -16.16
CA GLU A 412 20.69 11.78 -15.47
C GLU A 412 21.72 10.72 -15.97
N ILE A 413 21.25 9.72 -16.74
CA ILE A 413 22.13 8.68 -17.28
C ILE A 413 22.92 9.26 -18.48
N PRO A 414 24.27 9.20 -18.47
CA PRO A 414 25.04 9.65 -19.59
C PRO A 414 24.66 8.92 -20.88
N LYS A 415 24.34 9.65 -21.93
CA LYS A 415 24.08 9.04 -23.23
C LYS A 415 25.35 8.36 -23.73
N GLN A 416 25.28 7.05 -24.02
CA GLN A 416 26.38 6.34 -24.65
C GLN A 416 26.66 6.99 -26.01
N VAL A 417 27.81 7.62 -26.13
CA VAL A 417 28.32 8.09 -27.42
C VAL A 417 28.82 6.85 -28.16
N GLU A 418 28.25 6.53 -29.31
CA GLU A 418 28.84 5.51 -30.21
C GLU A 418 30.26 5.99 -30.55
N LEU A 419 31.24 5.34 -29.95
CA LEU A 419 32.65 5.52 -30.38
C LEU A 419 32.76 4.90 -31.78
N LYS A 420 32.71 5.73 -32.80
CA LYS A 420 33.17 5.34 -34.13
C LYS A 420 34.66 5.06 -34.05
N LEU A 421 35.01 3.82 -33.77
CA LEU A 421 36.41 3.39 -33.86
C LEU A 421 36.89 3.64 -35.26
N PRO A 422 38.07 4.29 -35.45
CA PRO A 422 38.65 4.45 -36.76
C PRO A 422 38.86 3.08 -37.39
N THR A 423 38.39 2.89 -38.60
CA THR A 423 38.64 1.67 -39.36
C THR A 423 40.14 1.56 -39.57
N LEU A 424 40.80 0.65 -38.87
CA LEU A 424 42.21 0.34 -39.14
C LEU A 424 42.30 -0.16 -40.60
N LYS A 425 42.85 0.69 -41.49
CA LYS A 425 43.26 0.22 -42.82
C LYS A 425 44.37 -0.79 -42.60
N LYS A 426 44.07 -2.07 -42.75
CA LYS A 426 45.07 -3.11 -42.88
C LYS A 426 45.78 -2.90 -44.21
N GLU A 427 46.88 -2.18 -44.21
CA GLU A 427 47.83 -2.30 -45.31
C GLU A 427 48.46 -3.72 -45.22
N PRO A 428 48.42 -4.51 -46.31
CA PRO A 428 49.07 -5.79 -46.28
C PRO A 428 50.58 -5.57 -46.36
N THR A 429 51.24 -5.64 -45.21
CA THR A 429 52.71 -5.68 -45.16
C THR A 429 53.16 -6.99 -45.82
N LYS A 430 53.56 -6.92 -47.10
CA LYS A 430 54.27 -8.03 -47.73
C LYS A 430 55.60 -8.23 -47.03
N LEU A 431 55.65 -9.20 -46.14
CA LEU A 431 56.90 -9.70 -45.57
C LEU A 431 57.72 -10.36 -46.68
N LYS A 432 58.80 -9.74 -47.13
CA LYS A 432 59.82 -10.37 -47.98
C LYS A 432 60.61 -11.35 -47.12
N LEU A 433 60.40 -12.62 -47.30
CA LEU A 433 61.24 -13.64 -46.70
C LEU A 433 62.67 -13.58 -47.26
N PRO A 434 63.72 -13.67 -46.42
CA PRO A 434 65.11 -13.73 -46.93
C PRO A 434 65.32 -15.02 -47.76
N LYS A 435 66.04 -14.87 -48.91
CA LYS A 435 66.40 -16.03 -49.74
C LYS A 435 67.51 -16.82 -49.02
N LEU A 436 67.27 -18.12 -48.78
CA LEU A 436 68.29 -19.04 -48.35
C LEU A 436 69.40 -19.11 -49.42
N LYS A 437 70.63 -18.78 -48.99
CA LYS A 437 71.82 -19.06 -49.82
C LYS A 437 72.13 -20.56 -49.61
N LYS A 438 72.14 -21.33 -50.73
CA LYS A 438 72.70 -22.65 -50.74
C LYS A 438 74.22 -22.54 -50.69
N GLY A 439 74.86 -23.15 -49.71
CA GLY A 439 76.27 -23.48 -49.70
C GLY A 439 76.49 -24.85 -50.30
#